data_b2f03acb387b0df64bce138bdfd3cf45
#
_entry.id   b2f03acb387b0df64bce138bdfd3cf45
#
_cell.length_a   1.000
_cell.length_b   1.000
_cell.length_c   1.000
_cell.angle_alpha   90.00
_cell.angle_beta   90.00
_cell.angle_gamma   90.00
#
_symmetry.space_group_name_H-M   'P 1'
#
loop_
_entity.id
_entity.type
_entity.pdbx_description
1 polymer ?
#
loop_
_entity_poly.entity_id
_entity_poly.type
_entity_poly.pdbx_seq_one_letter_code
_entity_poly.pdbx_strand_id
1 'polypeptide(L)'
;MRRIELAWAASILGTWAYGIAVVVYAYDQGGATAVGVVGLARWFAAAIASPFAAILGDRYDRRWVMVGSDLARAVFIAGAALAFFADAPPIAIYVLAGLVSVASTAFRPAEAALIPSLARTPEELTAANVAASTIESVGIFAGPAIGGLLLAGAGAGVVFLVTGAAMLWSALLIAGIPPSAEAKDQDDREAVSVLDELLAGFRTIARERRMRLLVGLFSAQTFVDGMLSVLIVVIALKLLDTGQAGVGFLNSAIGIGGLFGALAAAALVGRKRQAADFGIGIFIWGVPIALVAVWPNQVFVLVLLAVVGIGNTIVDVSGMTLLQRSAPDEVLARVFGVLESVLLLTVGLGAIVAPFLLNWLGTRGALIVAGSLLPLVVIPAWPRLNAIDRTAEVPVERLDLLRASPIFAPLPGATLEQLAGALEEVRARAEEEIVRQGEPGDRFYLIKDGTLDVYVDGELVQSLEPGDSFGEIALLRDVPRTATVKARNEVVLYALDRRHFLAAVTGFGPSLSAAEGVIGMRLGTGRGGIVRA
;
A
#
# COMPACT_ATOMS: atom_id res chain seq x y z
N MET A 1 -7.56 9.90 -20.31
CA MET A 1 -6.37 10.09 -19.45
C MET A 1 -6.14 11.56 -19.07
N ARG A 2 -5.78 12.48 -19.96
CA ARG A 2 -5.38 13.86 -19.64
C ARG A 2 -6.34 14.66 -18.71
N ARG A 3 -7.66 14.41 -18.81
CA ARG A 3 -8.65 15.07 -17.92
C ARG A 3 -8.56 14.58 -16.48
N ILE A 4 -8.36 13.30 -16.25
CA ILE A 4 -8.23 12.75 -14.89
C ILE A 4 -6.90 13.18 -14.26
N GLU A 5 -5.81 13.24 -15.01
CA GLU A 5 -4.51 13.73 -14.55
C GLU A 5 -4.57 15.21 -14.10
N LEU A 6 -5.21 16.09 -14.90
CA LEU A 6 -5.40 17.49 -14.55
C LEU A 6 -6.35 17.67 -13.35
N ALA A 7 -7.41 16.87 -13.27
CA ALA A 7 -8.32 16.87 -12.14
C ALA A 7 -7.58 16.45 -10.86
N TRP A 8 -6.79 15.39 -10.94
CA TRP A 8 -5.98 14.89 -9.83
C TRP A 8 -4.95 15.95 -9.37
N ALA A 9 -4.25 16.60 -10.30
CA ALA A 9 -3.30 17.66 -9.96
C ALA A 9 -3.98 18.81 -9.21
N ALA A 10 -5.14 19.27 -9.68
CA ALA A 10 -5.90 20.33 -9.01
C ALA A 10 -6.38 19.90 -7.61
N SER A 11 -6.90 18.68 -7.51
CA SER A 11 -7.42 18.11 -6.25
C SER A 11 -6.31 17.93 -5.21
N ILE A 12 -5.15 17.38 -5.57
CA ILE A 12 -4.06 17.13 -4.62
C ILE A 12 -3.42 18.45 -4.13
N LEU A 13 -3.11 19.36 -5.06
CA LEU A 13 -2.56 20.68 -4.71
C LEU A 13 -3.53 21.46 -3.81
N GLY A 14 -4.81 21.48 -4.15
CA GLY A 14 -5.86 22.13 -3.35
C GLY A 14 -6.00 21.50 -1.96
N THR A 15 -5.95 20.18 -1.85
CA THR A 15 -6.05 19.46 -0.57
C THR A 15 -4.93 19.84 0.38
N TRP A 16 -3.68 19.86 -0.10
CA TRP A 16 -2.53 20.24 0.72
C TRP A 16 -2.53 21.73 1.08
N ALA A 17 -2.84 22.62 0.14
CA ALA A 17 -2.95 24.05 0.40
C ALA A 17 -4.04 24.35 1.44
N TYR A 18 -5.23 23.73 1.29
CA TYR A 18 -6.32 23.83 2.25
C TYR A 18 -5.92 23.34 3.64
N GLY A 19 -5.21 22.20 3.70
CA GLY A 19 -4.71 21.63 4.95
C GLY A 19 -3.85 22.62 5.73
N ILE A 20 -2.91 23.30 5.07
CA ILE A 20 -2.06 24.33 5.67
C ILE A 20 -2.89 25.52 6.18
N ALA A 21 -3.84 26.02 5.36
CA ALA A 21 -4.67 27.14 5.73
C ALA A 21 -5.55 26.87 6.96
N VAL A 22 -6.16 25.68 7.04
CA VAL A 22 -6.98 25.27 8.20
C VAL A 22 -6.14 25.19 9.47
N VAL A 23 -4.96 24.60 9.41
CA VAL A 23 -4.09 24.38 10.56
C VAL A 23 -3.55 25.72 11.08
N VAL A 24 -3.12 26.62 10.19
CA VAL A 24 -2.65 27.96 10.57
C VAL A 24 -3.79 28.82 11.11
N TYR A 25 -4.96 28.81 10.43
CA TYR A 25 -6.15 29.50 10.95
C TYR A 25 -6.51 29.03 12.37
N ALA A 26 -6.53 27.70 12.60
CA ALA A 26 -6.81 27.17 13.93
C ALA A 26 -5.78 27.64 14.96
N TYR A 27 -4.50 27.70 14.57
CA TYR A 27 -3.45 28.21 15.46
C TYR A 27 -3.66 29.69 15.82
N ASP A 28 -4.05 30.54 14.87
CA ASP A 28 -4.32 31.97 15.10
C ASP A 28 -5.53 32.17 16.03
N GLN A 29 -6.52 31.25 16.00
CA GLN A 29 -7.73 31.33 16.84
C GLN A 29 -7.53 30.78 18.28
N GLY A 30 -6.71 29.77 18.49
CA GLY A 30 -6.60 29.12 19.80
C GLY A 30 -5.28 28.36 20.04
N GLY A 31 -4.24 28.75 19.32
CA GLY A 31 -2.90 28.17 19.46
C GLY A 31 -2.85 26.69 19.11
N ALA A 32 -1.87 26.01 19.68
CA ALA A 32 -1.66 24.59 19.43
C ALA A 32 -2.85 23.71 19.84
N THR A 33 -3.61 24.11 20.85
CA THR A 33 -4.80 23.36 21.29
C THR A 33 -5.89 23.34 20.22
N ALA A 34 -6.16 24.45 19.57
CA ALA A 34 -7.12 24.50 18.49
C ALA A 34 -6.67 23.66 17.28
N VAL A 35 -5.37 23.68 16.95
CA VAL A 35 -4.79 22.82 15.91
C VAL A 35 -5.00 21.34 16.24
N GLY A 36 -4.74 20.93 17.47
CA GLY A 36 -4.97 19.56 17.93
C GLY A 36 -6.43 19.13 17.84
N VAL A 37 -7.36 20.01 18.26
CA VAL A 37 -8.81 19.73 18.19
C VAL A 37 -9.28 19.59 16.72
N VAL A 38 -8.85 20.49 15.85
CA VAL A 38 -9.19 20.41 14.41
C VAL A 38 -8.56 19.17 13.77
N GLY A 39 -7.31 18.85 14.12
CA GLY A 39 -6.63 17.65 13.66
C GLY A 39 -7.41 16.39 14.07
N LEU A 40 -7.76 16.27 15.35
CA LEU A 40 -8.57 15.14 15.82
C LEU A 40 -9.93 15.08 15.07
N ALA A 41 -10.64 16.19 14.99
CA ALA A 41 -11.96 16.22 14.35
C ALA A 41 -11.90 15.76 12.87
N ARG A 42 -10.89 16.23 12.12
CA ARG A 42 -10.68 15.87 10.71
C ARG A 42 -10.33 14.39 10.53
N TRP A 43 -9.33 13.92 11.26
CA TRP A 43 -8.82 12.57 11.10
C TRP A 43 -9.75 11.52 11.68
N PHE A 44 -10.40 11.81 12.81
CA PHE A 44 -11.41 10.93 13.41
C PHE A 44 -12.64 10.77 12.51
N ALA A 45 -13.13 11.87 11.93
CA ALA A 45 -14.23 11.83 10.99
C ALA A 45 -13.86 11.03 9.73
N ALA A 46 -12.64 11.23 9.20
CA ALA A 46 -12.14 10.46 8.06
C ALA A 46 -11.98 8.97 8.39
N ALA A 47 -11.48 8.62 9.60
CA ALA A 47 -11.32 7.24 10.05
C ALA A 47 -12.66 6.47 10.08
N ILE A 48 -13.73 7.13 10.54
CA ILE A 48 -15.08 6.55 10.54
C ILE A 48 -15.63 6.43 9.12
N ALA A 49 -15.39 7.42 8.26
CA ALA A 49 -15.94 7.46 6.90
C ALA A 49 -15.21 6.53 5.91
N SER A 50 -13.92 6.27 6.13
CA SER A 50 -13.05 5.51 5.21
C SER A 50 -13.62 4.14 4.79
N PRO A 51 -14.14 3.28 5.68
CA PRO A 51 -14.70 2.00 5.28
C PRO A 51 -15.94 2.11 4.38
N PHE A 52 -16.76 3.14 4.63
CA PHE A 52 -17.97 3.39 3.83
C PHE A 52 -17.63 3.98 2.45
N ALA A 53 -16.55 4.72 2.37
CA ALA A 53 -16.08 5.31 1.13
C ALA A 53 -15.65 4.26 0.09
N ALA A 54 -15.04 3.16 0.52
CA ALA A 54 -14.69 2.04 -0.35
C ALA A 54 -15.93 1.43 -1.01
N ILE A 55 -17.02 1.26 -0.24
CA ILE A 55 -18.29 0.71 -0.75
C ILE A 55 -18.94 1.63 -1.78
N LEU A 56 -18.81 2.96 -1.62
CA LEU A 56 -19.33 3.89 -2.61
C LEU A 56 -18.68 3.69 -3.98
N GLY A 57 -17.36 3.45 -4.00
CA GLY A 57 -16.61 3.16 -5.23
C GLY A 57 -16.97 1.83 -5.89
N ASP A 58 -17.46 0.85 -5.10
CA ASP A 58 -17.89 -0.47 -5.61
C ASP A 58 -19.36 -0.48 -6.08
N ARG A 59 -20.24 0.31 -5.46
CA ARG A 59 -21.68 0.32 -5.75
C ARG A 59 -22.12 1.33 -6.79
N TYR A 60 -21.39 2.43 -6.92
CA TYR A 60 -21.76 3.52 -7.81
C TYR A 60 -20.71 3.71 -8.91
N ASP A 61 -21.11 4.34 -10.01
CA ASP A 61 -20.18 4.73 -11.07
C ASP A 61 -19.06 5.59 -10.46
N ARG A 62 -17.83 5.10 -10.55
CA ARG A 62 -16.59 5.66 -9.97
C ARG A 62 -16.40 7.12 -10.33
N ARG A 63 -16.76 7.49 -11.57
CA ARG A 63 -16.73 8.87 -12.06
C ARG A 63 -17.64 9.78 -11.22
N TRP A 64 -18.90 9.36 -10.99
CA TRP A 64 -19.85 10.15 -10.22
C TRP A 64 -19.51 10.19 -8.74
N VAL A 65 -18.89 9.16 -8.19
CA VAL A 65 -18.34 9.19 -6.82
C VAL A 65 -17.26 10.25 -6.69
N MET A 66 -16.31 10.33 -7.66
CA MET A 66 -15.28 11.37 -7.66
C MET A 66 -15.87 12.79 -7.82
N VAL A 67 -16.81 12.97 -8.76
CA VAL A 67 -17.51 14.26 -8.96
C VAL A 67 -18.25 14.66 -7.69
N GLY A 68 -18.99 13.75 -7.07
CA GLY A 68 -19.71 13.99 -5.82
C GLY A 68 -18.78 14.36 -4.66
N SER A 69 -17.64 13.68 -4.54
CA SER A 69 -16.59 13.99 -3.57
C SER A 69 -16.07 15.42 -3.74
N ASP A 70 -15.66 15.78 -4.95
CA ASP A 70 -15.10 17.11 -5.22
C ASP A 70 -16.15 18.24 -5.09
N LEU A 71 -17.40 18.00 -5.51
CA LEU A 71 -18.49 18.97 -5.30
C LEU A 71 -18.80 19.16 -3.81
N ALA A 72 -18.88 18.09 -3.02
CA ALA A 72 -19.08 18.17 -1.58
C ALA A 72 -17.93 18.95 -0.91
N ARG A 73 -16.68 18.64 -1.29
CA ARG A 73 -15.50 19.38 -0.81
C ARG A 73 -15.56 20.85 -1.19
N ALA A 74 -15.88 21.16 -2.45
CA ALA A 74 -16.02 22.55 -2.91
C ALA A 74 -17.09 23.33 -2.13
N VAL A 75 -18.25 22.71 -1.86
CA VAL A 75 -19.34 23.32 -1.08
C VAL A 75 -18.88 23.56 0.37
N PHE A 76 -18.27 22.59 1.03
CA PHE A 76 -17.81 22.74 2.40
C PHE A 76 -16.66 23.76 2.52
N ILE A 77 -15.72 23.78 1.56
CA ILE A 77 -14.64 24.77 1.52
C ILE A 77 -15.20 26.18 1.24
N ALA A 78 -16.17 26.33 0.32
CA ALA A 78 -16.85 27.58 0.09
C ALA A 78 -17.61 28.06 1.34
N GLY A 79 -18.25 27.13 2.06
CA GLY A 79 -18.85 27.41 3.37
C GLY A 79 -17.82 27.88 4.39
N ALA A 80 -16.62 27.31 4.42
CA ALA A 80 -15.53 27.73 5.29
C ALA A 80 -15.02 29.14 4.90
N ALA A 81 -14.91 29.44 3.61
CA ALA A 81 -14.59 30.80 3.13
C ALA A 81 -15.64 31.81 3.57
N LEU A 82 -16.93 31.49 3.37
CA LEU A 82 -18.03 32.34 3.80
C LEU A 82 -18.04 32.57 5.31
N ALA A 83 -17.84 31.51 6.10
CA ALA A 83 -17.72 31.57 7.56
C ALA A 83 -16.54 32.46 7.99
N PHE A 84 -15.40 32.36 7.29
CA PHE A 84 -14.24 33.21 7.53
C PHE A 84 -14.51 34.68 7.28
N PHE A 85 -15.12 35.06 6.13
CA PHE A 85 -15.41 36.44 5.80
C PHE A 85 -16.60 37.05 6.58
N ALA A 86 -17.45 36.17 7.14
CA ALA A 86 -18.55 36.59 8.01
C ALA A 86 -18.16 36.66 9.49
N ASP A 87 -16.88 36.51 9.83
CA ASP A 87 -16.36 36.42 11.20
C ASP A 87 -17.15 35.43 12.08
N ALA A 88 -17.57 34.30 11.49
CA ALA A 88 -18.31 33.26 12.19
C ALA A 88 -17.44 32.59 13.27
N PRO A 89 -18.05 31.98 14.32
CA PRO A 89 -17.31 31.28 15.32
C PRO A 89 -16.38 30.22 14.70
N PRO A 90 -15.12 30.06 15.17
CA PRO A 90 -14.14 29.16 14.59
C PRO A 90 -14.61 27.70 14.49
N ILE A 91 -15.52 27.28 15.39
CA ILE A 91 -16.11 25.95 15.37
C ILE A 91 -16.83 25.63 14.04
N ALA A 92 -17.40 26.62 13.36
CA ALA A 92 -18.05 26.43 12.06
C ALA A 92 -17.03 25.96 11.00
N ILE A 93 -15.85 26.62 10.97
CA ILE A 93 -14.77 26.24 10.05
C ILE A 93 -14.21 24.86 10.42
N TYR A 94 -14.11 24.52 11.72
CA TYR A 94 -13.62 23.21 12.19
C TYR A 94 -14.56 22.07 11.79
N VAL A 95 -15.88 22.28 11.93
CA VAL A 95 -16.89 21.29 11.48
C VAL A 95 -16.82 21.11 9.96
N LEU A 96 -16.76 22.22 9.21
CA LEU A 96 -16.63 22.17 7.76
C LEU A 96 -15.34 21.47 7.32
N ALA A 97 -14.23 21.67 8.03
CA ALA A 97 -12.97 20.97 7.77
C ALA A 97 -13.08 19.45 8.02
N GLY A 98 -13.81 19.04 9.04
CA GLY A 98 -14.16 17.64 9.26
C GLY A 98 -14.98 17.04 8.10
N LEU A 99 -16.00 17.77 7.64
CA LEU A 99 -16.83 17.36 6.50
C LEU A 99 -16.02 17.27 5.19
N VAL A 100 -15.09 18.20 4.94
CA VAL A 100 -14.13 18.11 3.82
C VAL A 100 -13.31 16.83 3.92
N SER A 101 -12.81 16.49 5.11
CA SER A 101 -12.03 15.27 5.32
C SER A 101 -12.86 13.99 5.07
N VAL A 102 -14.13 13.96 5.50
CA VAL A 102 -15.06 12.86 5.18
C VAL A 102 -15.28 12.76 3.67
N ALA A 103 -15.59 13.87 3.00
CA ALA A 103 -15.83 13.86 1.56
C ALA A 103 -14.59 13.39 0.77
N SER A 104 -13.38 13.69 1.23
CA SER A 104 -12.14 13.34 0.55
C SER A 104 -11.83 11.84 0.56
N THR A 105 -12.37 11.06 1.51
CA THR A 105 -12.06 9.63 1.65
C THR A 105 -12.51 8.79 0.45
N ALA A 106 -13.57 9.22 -0.26
CA ALA A 106 -14.11 8.49 -1.40
C ALA A 106 -13.34 8.72 -2.72
N PHE A 107 -12.54 9.79 -2.82
CA PHE A 107 -11.89 10.18 -4.08
C PHE A 107 -10.82 9.18 -4.53
N ARG A 108 -9.86 8.88 -3.66
CA ARG A 108 -8.70 8.00 -3.97
C ARG A 108 -9.10 6.57 -4.38
N PRO A 109 -9.98 5.86 -3.65
CA PRO A 109 -10.42 4.54 -4.07
C PRO A 109 -11.12 4.56 -5.43
N ALA A 110 -11.97 5.57 -5.68
CA ALA A 110 -12.67 5.72 -6.95
C ALA A 110 -11.71 6.03 -8.11
N GLU A 111 -10.70 6.88 -7.90
CA GLU A 111 -9.64 7.18 -8.88
C GLU A 111 -8.84 5.94 -9.25
N ALA A 112 -8.31 5.23 -8.25
CA ALA A 112 -7.51 4.03 -8.46
C ALA A 112 -8.28 2.95 -9.23
N ALA A 113 -9.59 2.86 -9.02
CA ALA A 113 -10.46 1.94 -9.73
C ALA A 113 -10.90 2.45 -11.12
N LEU A 114 -10.91 3.77 -11.37
CA LEU A 114 -11.30 4.36 -12.66
C LEU A 114 -10.16 4.30 -13.69
N ILE A 115 -8.90 4.50 -13.28
CA ILE A 115 -7.74 4.54 -14.18
C ILE A 115 -7.64 3.28 -15.07
N PRO A 116 -7.74 2.03 -14.55
CA PRO A 116 -7.68 0.84 -15.39
C PRO A 116 -8.78 0.75 -16.43
N SER A 117 -10.00 1.24 -16.11
CA SER A 117 -11.14 1.21 -17.04
C SER A 117 -11.03 2.22 -18.19
N LEU A 118 -10.14 3.21 -18.08
CA LEU A 118 -9.86 4.21 -19.10
C LEU A 118 -8.67 3.85 -19.99
N ALA A 119 -7.79 2.95 -19.54
CA ALA A 119 -6.63 2.50 -20.28
C ALA A 119 -7.04 1.48 -21.35
N ARG A 120 -6.56 1.67 -22.59
CA ARG A 120 -6.85 0.78 -23.72
C ARG A 120 -5.80 -0.30 -23.90
N THR A 121 -4.58 -0.05 -23.39
CA THR A 121 -3.45 -0.98 -23.46
C THR A 121 -2.74 -1.04 -22.12
N PRO A 122 -1.98 -2.13 -21.83
CA PRO A 122 -1.15 -2.23 -20.62
C PRO A 122 -0.13 -1.09 -20.51
N GLU A 123 0.39 -0.59 -21.63
CA GLU A 123 1.36 0.51 -21.68
C GLU A 123 0.69 1.83 -21.29
N GLU A 124 -0.56 2.09 -21.75
CA GLU A 124 -1.35 3.25 -21.33
C GLU A 124 -1.66 3.21 -19.84
N LEU A 125 -1.97 2.04 -19.28
CA LEU A 125 -2.20 1.87 -17.85
C LEU A 125 -0.94 2.18 -17.05
N THR A 126 0.20 1.65 -17.48
CA THR A 126 1.49 1.92 -16.83
C THR A 126 1.83 3.40 -16.87
N ALA A 127 1.67 4.05 -18.01
CA ALA A 127 1.91 5.48 -18.16
C ALA A 127 0.99 6.32 -17.27
N ALA A 128 -0.30 5.96 -17.17
CA ALA A 128 -1.25 6.65 -16.30
C ALA A 128 -0.90 6.51 -14.81
N ASN A 129 -0.48 5.33 -14.37
CA ASN A 129 -0.04 5.09 -13.00
C ASN A 129 1.24 5.89 -12.66
N VAL A 130 2.20 5.95 -13.59
CA VAL A 130 3.40 6.78 -13.42
C VAL A 130 3.03 8.26 -13.34
N ALA A 131 2.12 8.73 -14.20
CA ALA A 131 1.65 10.12 -14.16
C ALA A 131 0.93 10.43 -12.83
N ALA A 132 0.01 9.56 -12.37
CA ALA A 132 -0.69 9.72 -11.11
C ALA A 132 0.27 9.79 -9.91
N SER A 133 1.25 8.89 -9.84
CA SER A 133 2.28 8.89 -8.77
C SER A 133 3.17 10.13 -8.83
N THR A 134 3.51 10.61 -10.04
CA THR A 134 4.29 11.84 -10.22
C THR A 134 3.51 13.06 -9.76
N ILE A 135 2.24 13.18 -10.14
CA ILE A 135 1.34 14.27 -9.73
C ILE A 135 1.19 14.27 -8.20
N GLU A 136 1.01 13.10 -7.61
CA GLU A 136 0.92 12.96 -6.15
C GLU A 136 2.21 13.46 -5.46
N SER A 137 3.35 12.98 -5.92
CA SER A 137 4.65 13.37 -5.38
C SER A 137 4.89 14.88 -5.49
N VAL A 138 4.58 15.47 -6.65
CA VAL A 138 4.65 16.91 -6.86
C VAL A 138 3.67 17.64 -5.94
N GLY A 139 2.44 17.13 -5.80
CA GLY A 139 1.40 17.72 -4.96
C GLY A 139 1.79 17.77 -3.47
N ILE A 140 2.43 16.73 -2.97
CA ILE A 140 2.86 16.63 -1.56
C ILE A 140 3.89 17.72 -1.20
N PHE A 141 4.80 18.08 -2.10
CA PHE A 141 5.77 19.14 -1.80
C PHE A 141 5.32 20.53 -2.28
N ALA A 142 4.72 20.64 -3.47
CA ALA A 142 4.33 21.93 -4.03
C ALA A 142 3.05 22.50 -3.39
N GLY A 143 2.10 21.62 -3.03
CA GLY A 143 0.84 22.04 -2.41
C GLY A 143 1.01 22.83 -1.12
N PRO A 144 1.76 22.31 -0.12
CA PRO A 144 2.05 23.07 1.11
C PRO A 144 2.80 24.38 0.86
N ALA A 145 3.79 24.40 -0.06
CA ALA A 145 4.52 25.62 -0.40
C ALA A 145 3.59 26.69 -0.99
N ILE A 146 2.78 26.31 -1.98
CA ILE A 146 1.79 27.21 -2.59
C ILE A 146 0.78 27.68 -1.54
N GLY A 147 0.27 26.75 -0.72
CA GLY A 147 -0.67 27.07 0.36
C GLY A 147 -0.08 28.05 1.36
N GLY A 148 1.15 27.84 1.79
CA GLY A 148 1.85 28.74 2.73
C GLY A 148 2.13 30.12 2.15
N LEU A 149 2.54 30.20 0.88
CA LEU A 149 2.76 31.48 0.18
C LEU A 149 1.45 32.26 -0.03
N LEU A 150 0.38 31.58 -0.49
CA LEU A 150 -0.94 32.19 -0.65
C LEU A 150 -1.48 32.67 0.70
N LEU A 151 -1.29 31.88 1.74
CA LEU A 151 -1.73 32.21 3.10
C LEU A 151 -1.01 33.48 3.61
N ALA A 152 0.31 33.55 3.46
CA ALA A 152 1.10 34.69 3.90
C ALA A 152 0.79 35.98 3.09
N GLY A 153 0.47 35.85 1.81
CA GLY A 153 0.19 37.00 0.93
C GLY A 153 -1.26 37.47 0.93
N ALA A 154 -2.22 36.57 1.11
CA ALA A 154 -3.63 36.83 0.89
C ALA A 154 -4.58 36.36 2.02
N GLY A 155 -4.05 35.64 3.00
CA GLY A 155 -4.82 35.13 4.16
C GLY A 155 -5.63 33.87 3.87
N ALA A 156 -6.16 33.24 4.95
CA ALA A 156 -6.85 31.97 4.90
C ALA A 156 -8.11 31.96 4.02
N GLY A 157 -8.89 33.04 4.03
CA GLY A 157 -10.12 33.16 3.23
C GLY A 157 -9.86 33.02 1.73
N VAL A 158 -8.77 33.60 1.22
CA VAL A 158 -8.39 33.51 -0.20
C VAL A 158 -7.92 32.09 -0.53
N VAL A 159 -7.16 31.44 0.38
CA VAL A 159 -6.76 30.03 0.19
C VAL A 159 -8.00 29.14 0.10
N PHE A 160 -9.01 29.35 0.95
CA PHE A 160 -10.27 28.60 0.88
C PHE A 160 -10.99 28.82 -0.48
N LEU A 161 -11.06 30.04 -0.96
CA LEU A 161 -11.70 30.34 -2.28
C LEU A 161 -10.95 29.67 -3.43
N VAL A 162 -9.62 29.78 -3.46
CA VAL A 162 -8.78 29.17 -4.52
C VAL A 162 -8.88 27.66 -4.49
N THR A 163 -8.83 27.06 -3.32
CA THR A 163 -8.94 25.60 -3.19
C THR A 163 -10.35 25.09 -3.50
N GLY A 164 -11.40 25.80 -3.10
CA GLY A 164 -12.77 25.49 -3.50
C GLY A 164 -12.96 25.56 -5.02
N ALA A 165 -12.40 26.59 -5.68
CA ALA A 165 -12.40 26.68 -7.13
C ALA A 165 -11.61 25.51 -7.80
N ALA A 166 -10.49 25.08 -7.23
CA ALA A 166 -9.72 23.92 -7.71
C ALA A 166 -10.53 22.62 -7.64
N MET A 167 -11.32 22.41 -6.56
CA MET A 167 -12.22 21.26 -6.44
C MET A 167 -13.35 21.30 -7.48
N LEU A 168 -13.95 22.48 -7.72
CA LEU A 168 -14.96 22.64 -8.77
C LEU A 168 -14.37 22.38 -10.16
N TRP A 169 -13.17 22.87 -10.41
CA TRP A 169 -12.45 22.61 -11.66
C TRP A 169 -12.19 21.10 -11.85
N SER A 170 -11.73 20.41 -10.82
CA SER A 170 -11.54 18.96 -10.82
C SER A 170 -12.85 18.24 -11.13
N ALA A 171 -13.94 18.57 -10.44
CA ALA A 171 -15.26 17.99 -10.67
C ALA A 171 -15.74 18.16 -12.12
N LEU A 172 -15.55 19.35 -12.71
CA LEU A 172 -15.91 19.64 -14.10
C LEU A 172 -15.10 18.81 -15.10
N LEU A 173 -13.80 18.65 -14.87
CA LEU A 173 -12.93 17.82 -15.70
C LEU A 173 -13.36 16.35 -15.67
N ILE A 174 -13.65 15.81 -14.47
CA ILE A 174 -14.09 14.43 -14.28
C ILE A 174 -15.49 14.23 -14.88
N ALA A 175 -16.41 15.18 -14.70
CA ALA A 175 -17.74 15.14 -15.32
C ALA A 175 -17.70 15.07 -16.85
N GLY A 176 -16.64 15.55 -17.49
CA GLY A 176 -16.42 15.46 -18.93
C GLY A 176 -15.79 14.13 -19.41
N ILE A 177 -15.53 13.15 -18.54
CA ILE A 177 -15.01 11.82 -18.91
C ILE A 177 -16.20 10.98 -19.42
N PRO A 178 -16.06 10.20 -20.52
CA PRO A 178 -17.12 9.31 -20.96
C PRO A 178 -17.44 8.23 -19.92
N PRO A 179 -18.70 7.75 -19.81
CA PRO A 179 -19.03 6.64 -18.92
C PRO A 179 -18.28 5.37 -19.30
N SER A 180 -17.81 4.60 -18.30
CA SER A 180 -17.20 3.30 -18.51
C SER A 180 -18.26 2.26 -18.85
N ALA A 181 -17.96 1.38 -19.82
CA ALA A 181 -18.90 0.33 -20.27
C ALA A 181 -19.12 -0.78 -19.23
N GLU A 182 -18.25 -0.89 -18.22
CA GLU A 182 -18.26 -2.00 -17.23
C GLU A 182 -19.22 -1.79 -16.04
N ALA A 183 -19.91 -0.67 -15.94
CA ALA A 183 -20.74 -0.34 -14.77
C ALA A 183 -22.06 -1.17 -14.66
N LYS A 184 -22.33 -2.12 -15.56
CA LYS A 184 -23.65 -2.80 -15.65
C LYS A 184 -23.76 -4.20 -15.06
N ASP A 185 -22.66 -4.87 -14.69
CA ASP A 185 -22.70 -6.32 -14.32
C ASP A 185 -22.40 -6.64 -12.84
N GLN A 186 -22.52 -5.68 -11.91
CA GLN A 186 -22.17 -5.90 -10.50
C GLN A 186 -23.38 -6.02 -9.54
N ASP A 187 -24.57 -6.31 -10.04
CA ASP A 187 -25.81 -6.31 -9.23
C ASP A 187 -26.02 -7.55 -8.32
N ASP A 188 -25.15 -8.58 -8.38
CA ASP A 188 -25.31 -9.86 -7.67
C ASP A 188 -24.36 -10.12 -6.49
N ARG A 189 -23.61 -9.12 -6.01
CA ARG A 189 -22.86 -9.32 -4.77
C ARG A 189 -23.76 -9.15 -3.56
N GLU A 190 -23.99 -10.26 -2.82
CA GLU A 190 -24.65 -10.24 -1.53
C GLU A 190 -24.09 -9.11 -0.66
N ALA A 191 -24.98 -8.30 -0.07
CA ALA A 191 -24.63 -7.18 0.79
C ALA A 191 -24.05 -7.70 2.11
N VAL A 192 -22.77 -8.07 2.09
CA VAL A 192 -22.02 -8.36 3.33
C VAL A 192 -22.01 -7.09 4.17
N SER A 193 -22.32 -7.22 5.45
CA SER A 193 -22.29 -6.09 6.38
C SER A 193 -20.86 -5.52 6.46
N VAL A 194 -20.72 -4.21 6.19
CA VAL A 194 -19.45 -3.48 6.35
C VAL A 194 -18.81 -3.74 7.71
N LEU A 195 -19.65 -3.83 8.74
CA LEU A 195 -19.21 -4.10 10.11
C LEU A 195 -18.59 -5.50 10.23
N ASP A 196 -19.16 -6.50 9.56
CA ASP A 196 -18.63 -7.87 9.58
C ASP A 196 -17.29 -7.95 8.85
N GLU A 197 -17.13 -7.22 7.74
CA GLU A 197 -15.86 -7.13 7.02
C GLU A 197 -14.77 -6.45 7.84
N LEU A 198 -15.09 -5.34 8.50
CA LEU A 198 -14.18 -4.66 9.42
C LEU A 198 -13.79 -5.56 10.59
N LEU A 199 -14.77 -6.23 11.21
CA LEU A 199 -14.51 -7.15 12.32
C LEU A 199 -13.64 -8.34 11.87
N ALA A 200 -13.82 -8.85 10.65
CA ALA A 200 -12.98 -9.90 10.09
C ALA A 200 -11.54 -9.43 9.91
N GLY A 201 -11.33 -8.23 9.35
CA GLY A 201 -9.99 -7.62 9.23
C GLY A 201 -9.33 -7.41 10.59
N PHE A 202 -10.06 -6.88 11.56
CA PHE A 202 -9.58 -6.71 12.95
C PHE A 202 -9.19 -8.05 13.59
N ARG A 203 -10.01 -9.09 13.44
CA ARG A 203 -9.72 -10.43 13.97
C ARG A 203 -8.47 -11.03 13.33
N THR A 204 -8.28 -10.83 12.05
CA THR A 204 -7.09 -11.30 11.33
C THR A 204 -5.82 -10.63 11.87
N ILE A 205 -5.81 -9.29 11.99
CA ILE A 205 -4.70 -8.53 12.57
C ILE A 205 -4.45 -8.96 14.02
N ALA A 206 -5.51 -9.13 14.82
CA ALA A 206 -5.40 -9.49 16.23
C ALA A 206 -4.85 -10.93 16.45
N ARG A 207 -5.13 -11.86 15.55
CA ARG A 207 -4.67 -13.25 15.65
C ARG A 207 -3.24 -13.43 15.19
N GLU A 208 -2.84 -12.72 14.13
CA GLU A 208 -1.51 -12.87 13.53
C GLU A 208 -0.49 -11.97 14.24
N ARG A 209 0.50 -12.59 14.91
CA ARG A 209 1.51 -11.86 15.71
C ARG A 209 2.36 -10.91 14.87
N ARG A 210 2.65 -11.26 13.61
CA ARG A 210 3.43 -10.43 12.69
C ARG A 210 2.65 -9.19 12.29
N MET A 211 1.38 -9.36 11.92
CA MET A 211 0.50 -8.24 11.56
C MET A 211 0.32 -7.27 12.73
N ARG A 212 0.09 -7.77 13.96
CA ARG A 212 0.01 -6.90 15.15
C ARG A 212 1.26 -6.06 15.36
N LEU A 213 2.44 -6.64 15.14
CA LEU A 213 3.69 -5.90 15.26
C LEU A 213 3.79 -4.80 14.19
N LEU A 214 3.53 -5.12 12.93
CA LEU A 214 3.61 -4.17 11.82
C LEU A 214 2.57 -3.06 11.96
N VAL A 215 1.30 -3.40 12.21
CA VAL A 215 0.24 -2.42 12.43
C VAL A 215 0.53 -1.56 13.66
N GLY A 216 1.04 -2.14 14.75
CA GLY A 216 1.43 -1.40 15.95
C GLY A 216 2.57 -0.40 15.70
N LEU A 217 3.56 -0.77 14.90
CA LEU A 217 4.67 0.12 14.53
C LEU A 217 4.20 1.23 13.57
N PHE A 218 3.36 0.93 12.58
CA PHE A 218 2.70 1.94 11.75
C PHE A 218 1.86 2.90 12.60
N SER A 219 1.06 2.36 13.53
CA SER A 219 0.24 3.19 14.44
C SER A 219 1.07 4.11 15.31
N ALA A 220 2.23 3.66 15.77
CA ALA A 220 3.16 4.50 16.51
C ALA A 220 3.74 5.63 15.63
N GLN A 221 4.09 5.31 14.39
CA GLN A 221 4.61 6.29 13.42
C GLN A 221 3.53 7.33 13.08
N THR A 222 2.31 6.92 12.74
CA THR A 222 1.22 7.85 12.42
C THR A 222 0.74 8.64 13.62
N PHE A 223 0.86 8.09 14.84
CA PHE A 223 0.62 8.85 16.07
C PHE A 223 1.63 10.01 16.21
N VAL A 224 2.92 9.75 15.94
CA VAL A 224 3.94 10.81 15.95
C VAL A 224 3.75 11.78 14.79
N ASP A 225 3.27 11.31 13.62
CA ASP A 225 2.89 12.17 12.49
C ASP A 225 1.77 13.16 12.89
N GLY A 226 0.75 12.67 13.58
CA GLY A 226 -0.28 13.54 14.16
C GLY A 226 0.29 14.58 15.12
N MET A 227 1.23 14.21 15.99
CA MET A 227 1.94 15.19 16.82
C MET A 227 2.75 16.19 16.00
N LEU A 228 3.47 15.70 14.97
CA LEU A 228 4.29 16.54 14.11
C LEU A 228 3.45 17.56 13.35
N SER A 229 2.23 17.22 12.93
CA SER A 229 1.31 18.16 12.25
C SER A 229 1.01 19.41 13.07
N VAL A 230 0.95 19.29 14.39
CA VAL A 230 0.80 20.41 15.33
C VAL A 230 2.14 21.10 15.60
N LEU A 231 3.20 20.29 15.83
CA LEU A 231 4.54 20.79 16.14
C LEU A 231 5.14 21.61 15.01
N ILE A 232 4.90 21.27 13.73
CA ILE A 232 5.38 22.03 12.56
C ILE A 232 4.90 23.49 12.63
N VAL A 233 3.65 23.74 13.02
CA VAL A 233 3.12 25.10 13.16
C VAL A 233 3.85 25.85 14.27
N VAL A 234 4.08 25.19 15.39
CA VAL A 234 4.81 25.78 16.53
C VAL A 234 6.29 26.00 16.17
N ILE A 235 6.91 25.09 15.44
CA ILE A 235 8.28 25.25 14.94
C ILE A 235 8.36 26.49 14.04
N ALA A 236 7.47 26.61 13.07
CA ALA A 236 7.49 27.72 12.12
C ALA A 236 7.24 29.08 12.80
N LEU A 237 6.21 29.15 13.65
CA LEU A 237 5.73 30.43 14.19
C LEU A 237 6.41 30.87 15.49
N LYS A 238 6.87 29.91 16.34
CA LYS A 238 7.47 30.25 17.64
C LYS A 238 8.96 29.93 17.75
N LEU A 239 9.42 28.85 17.09
CA LEU A 239 10.80 28.39 17.26
C LEU A 239 11.73 29.03 16.23
N LEU A 240 11.29 29.15 14.98
CA LEU A 240 12.06 29.70 13.85
C LEU A 240 11.63 31.12 13.45
N ASP A 241 10.46 31.57 13.88
CA ASP A 241 9.87 32.88 13.53
C ASP A 241 9.81 33.14 12.02
N THR A 242 9.48 32.09 11.24
CA THR A 242 9.43 32.13 9.78
C THR A 242 8.05 32.53 9.22
N GLY A 243 7.10 32.84 10.08
CA GLY A 243 5.74 33.23 9.72
C GLY A 243 4.93 32.08 9.11
N GLN A 244 3.75 32.42 8.57
CA GLN A 244 2.79 31.46 8.04
C GLN A 244 3.33 30.70 6.82
N ALA A 245 4.14 31.35 5.95
CA ALA A 245 4.79 30.69 4.84
C ALA A 245 5.76 29.58 5.29
N GLY A 246 6.40 29.76 6.46
CA GLY A 246 7.29 28.77 7.05
C GLY A 246 6.60 27.43 7.29
N VAL A 247 5.33 27.41 7.68
CA VAL A 247 4.56 26.17 7.85
C VAL A 247 4.49 25.38 6.54
N GLY A 248 4.23 26.09 5.43
CA GLY A 248 4.24 25.49 4.09
C GLY A 248 5.61 24.95 3.70
N PHE A 249 6.68 25.72 3.90
CA PHE A 249 8.05 25.29 3.56
C PHE A 249 8.53 24.10 4.38
N LEU A 250 8.21 24.03 5.66
CA LEU A 250 8.56 22.88 6.52
C LEU A 250 7.84 21.61 6.05
N ASN A 251 6.56 21.68 5.72
CA ASN A 251 5.84 20.54 5.13
C ASN A 251 6.40 20.15 3.76
N SER A 252 6.74 21.13 2.93
CA SER A 252 7.36 20.89 1.62
C SER A 252 8.72 20.20 1.72
N ALA A 253 9.49 20.48 2.77
CA ALA A 253 10.75 19.79 3.01
C ALA A 253 10.54 18.28 3.24
N ILE A 254 9.48 17.88 3.97
CA ILE A 254 9.09 16.47 4.11
C ILE A 254 8.75 15.88 2.74
N GLY A 255 7.98 16.59 1.91
CA GLY A 255 7.62 16.15 0.57
C GLY A 255 8.83 15.96 -0.34
N ILE A 256 9.79 16.91 -0.32
CA ILE A 256 11.06 16.79 -1.07
C ILE A 256 11.85 15.58 -0.58
N GLY A 257 11.92 15.37 0.73
CA GLY A 257 12.54 14.19 1.32
C GLY A 257 11.88 12.89 0.83
N GLY A 258 10.55 12.87 0.72
CA GLY A 258 9.80 11.74 0.18
C GLY A 258 10.19 11.39 -1.26
N LEU A 259 10.45 12.38 -2.12
CA LEU A 259 10.96 12.14 -3.48
C LEU A 259 12.34 11.45 -3.48
N PHE A 260 13.26 11.90 -2.63
CA PHE A 260 14.56 11.21 -2.46
C PHE A 260 14.38 9.83 -1.83
N GLY A 261 13.42 9.69 -0.91
CA GLY A 261 13.05 8.43 -0.30
C GLY A 261 12.53 7.41 -1.33
N ALA A 262 11.77 7.86 -2.34
CA ALA A 262 11.30 7.00 -3.43
C ALA A 262 12.47 6.44 -4.27
N LEU A 263 13.50 7.24 -4.54
CA LEU A 263 14.72 6.78 -5.20
C LEU A 263 15.48 5.77 -4.33
N ALA A 264 15.57 6.02 -3.02
CA ALA A 264 16.19 5.10 -2.08
C ALA A 264 15.37 3.79 -1.98
N ALA A 265 14.05 3.86 -1.91
CA ALA A 265 13.16 2.70 -1.86
C ALA A 265 13.26 1.85 -3.13
N ALA A 266 13.41 2.46 -4.31
CA ALA A 266 13.65 1.73 -5.56
C ALA A 266 14.94 0.90 -5.51
N ALA A 267 15.99 1.39 -4.86
CA ALA A 267 17.22 0.64 -4.61
C ALA A 267 17.06 -0.48 -3.56
N LEU A 268 16.00 -0.43 -2.75
CA LEU A 268 15.66 -1.48 -1.77
C LEU A 268 14.77 -2.58 -2.36
N VAL A 269 14.23 -2.39 -3.56
CA VAL A 269 13.41 -3.41 -4.24
C VAL A 269 14.23 -4.69 -4.45
N GLY A 270 13.66 -5.81 -4.04
CA GLY A 270 14.32 -7.12 -4.10
C GLY A 270 15.27 -7.43 -2.94
N ARG A 271 15.48 -6.52 -1.97
CA ARG A 271 16.23 -6.83 -0.76
C ARG A 271 15.48 -7.81 0.14
N LYS A 272 16.24 -8.72 0.74
CA LYS A 272 15.71 -9.78 1.63
C LYS A 272 15.37 -9.29 3.05
N ARG A 273 15.64 -8.01 3.38
CA ARG A 273 15.53 -7.47 4.74
C ARG A 273 14.47 -6.37 4.87
N GLN A 274 13.29 -6.62 4.33
CA GLN A 274 12.19 -5.66 4.31
C GLN A 274 11.74 -5.21 5.72
N ALA A 275 11.76 -6.13 6.71
CA ALA A 275 11.36 -5.79 8.07
C ALA A 275 12.43 -4.94 8.79
N ALA A 276 13.71 -5.18 8.51
CA ALA A 276 14.79 -4.32 8.99
C ALA A 276 14.72 -2.93 8.33
N ASP A 277 14.47 -2.87 7.01
CA ASP A 277 14.32 -1.61 6.27
C ASP A 277 13.13 -0.79 6.82
N PHE A 278 11.99 -1.44 7.13
CA PHE A 278 10.85 -0.82 7.82
C PHE A 278 11.24 -0.23 9.18
N GLY A 279 11.96 -0.99 10.01
CA GLY A 279 12.45 -0.51 11.30
C GLY A 279 13.43 0.67 11.18
N ILE A 280 14.34 0.63 10.19
CA ILE A 280 15.26 1.73 9.87
C ILE A 280 14.47 2.98 9.46
N GLY A 281 13.47 2.81 8.60
CA GLY A 281 12.59 3.91 8.17
C GLY A 281 11.93 4.61 9.35
N ILE A 282 11.34 3.85 10.29
CA ILE A 282 10.73 4.42 11.51
C ILE A 282 11.76 5.12 12.39
N PHE A 283 12.97 4.56 12.53
CA PHE A 283 14.05 5.19 13.29
C PHE A 283 14.49 6.52 12.66
N ILE A 284 14.70 6.53 11.34
CA ILE A 284 15.05 7.74 10.55
C ILE A 284 13.90 8.76 10.59
N TRP A 285 12.66 8.32 10.72
CA TRP A 285 11.50 9.19 10.84
C TRP A 285 11.49 9.93 12.19
N GLY A 286 11.81 9.25 13.30
CA GLY A 286 11.71 9.80 14.66
C GLY A 286 12.90 10.67 15.07
N VAL A 287 14.12 10.19 14.88
CA VAL A 287 15.34 10.85 15.40
C VAL A 287 15.48 12.30 14.96
N PRO A 288 15.25 12.67 13.67
CA PRO A 288 15.38 14.05 13.24
C PRO A 288 14.43 15.01 13.97
N ILE A 289 13.22 14.58 14.32
CA ILE A 289 12.26 15.40 15.07
C ILE A 289 12.82 15.79 16.43
N ALA A 290 13.44 14.84 17.14
CA ALA A 290 14.10 15.13 18.40
C ALA A 290 15.30 16.10 18.24
N LEU A 291 16.05 15.97 17.14
CA LEU A 291 17.21 16.80 16.84
C LEU A 291 16.84 18.27 16.53
N VAL A 292 15.62 18.54 16.04
CA VAL A 292 15.11 19.92 15.87
C VAL A 292 15.16 20.70 17.20
N ALA A 293 14.94 20.02 18.34
CA ALA A 293 15.01 20.66 19.65
C ALA A 293 16.40 21.13 20.05
N VAL A 294 17.46 20.51 19.50
CA VAL A 294 18.85 20.76 19.87
C VAL A 294 19.37 22.04 19.19
N TRP A 295 19.11 22.17 17.89
CA TRP A 295 19.63 23.31 17.10
C TRP A 295 18.53 23.86 16.16
N PRO A 296 17.70 24.80 16.63
CA PRO A 296 16.60 25.37 15.85
C PRO A 296 17.11 26.41 14.84
N ASN A 297 17.83 25.97 13.83
CA ASN A 297 18.23 26.77 12.69
C ASN A 297 17.36 26.38 11.47
N GLN A 298 16.87 27.37 10.72
CA GLN A 298 15.94 27.12 9.62
C GLN A 298 16.44 26.10 8.60
N VAL A 299 17.69 26.23 8.13
CA VAL A 299 18.27 25.30 7.15
C VAL A 299 18.41 23.90 7.75
N PHE A 300 18.88 23.81 8.98
CA PHE A 300 19.05 22.54 9.68
C PHE A 300 17.69 21.82 9.87
N VAL A 301 16.65 22.54 10.26
CA VAL A 301 15.30 21.99 10.43
C VAL A 301 14.73 21.51 9.09
N LEU A 302 14.90 22.28 8.00
CA LEU A 302 14.47 21.85 6.66
C LEU A 302 15.15 20.55 6.25
N VAL A 303 16.46 20.42 6.49
CA VAL A 303 17.22 19.19 6.20
C VAL A 303 16.71 18.03 7.05
N LEU A 304 16.49 18.23 8.34
CA LEU A 304 15.97 17.19 9.25
C LEU A 304 14.58 16.73 8.82
N LEU A 305 13.69 17.64 8.42
CA LEU A 305 12.36 17.29 7.95
C LEU A 305 12.40 16.60 6.58
N ALA A 306 13.37 16.93 5.72
CA ALA A 306 13.60 16.15 4.50
C ALA A 306 14.06 14.70 4.82
N VAL A 307 14.88 14.51 5.86
CA VAL A 307 15.25 13.17 6.34
C VAL A 307 14.02 12.43 6.89
N VAL A 308 13.11 13.10 7.60
CA VAL A 308 11.81 12.53 8.00
C VAL A 308 11.04 12.04 6.77
N GLY A 309 10.99 12.83 5.69
CA GLY A 309 10.33 12.45 4.44
C GLY A 309 10.94 11.21 3.78
N ILE A 310 12.28 11.09 3.78
CA ILE A 310 12.97 9.87 3.32
C ILE A 310 12.52 8.67 4.16
N GLY A 311 12.54 8.81 5.48
CA GLY A 311 12.09 7.78 6.42
C GLY A 311 10.65 7.37 6.17
N ASN A 312 9.75 8.33 5.90
CA ASN A 312 8.34 8.08 5.59
C ASN A 312 8.17 7.14 4.39
N THR A 313 8.82 7.46 3.29
CA THR A 313 8.73 6.63 2.07
C THR A 313 9.29 5.23 2.28
N ILE A 314 10.38 5.08 3.04
CA ILE A 314 10.94 3.76 3.38
C ILE A 314 9.92 2.97 4.22
N VAL A 315 9.28 3.60 5.21
CA VAL A 315 8.24 2.99 6.04
C VAL A 315 7.08 2.53 5.19
N ASP A 316 6.55 3.40 4.32
CA ASP A 316 5.39 3.09 3.48
C ASP A 316 5.69 1.92 2.53
N VAL A 317 6.79 1.98 1.77
CA VAL A 317 7.13 0.93 0.81
C VAL A 317 7.42 -0.40 1.50
N SER A 318 8.29 -0.41 2.52
CA SER A 318 8.68 -1.65 3.20
C SER A 318 7.53 -2.24 4.01
N GLY A 319 6.79 -1.40 4.74
CA GLY A 319 5.69 -1.83 5.61
C GLY A 319 4.48 -2.34 4.82
N MET A 320 4.08 -1.66 3.74
CA MET A 320 3.02 -2.12 2.86
C MET A 320 3.37 -3.44 2.18
N THR A 321 4.62 -3.58 1.70
CA THR A 321 5.11 -4.84 1.12
C THR A 321 5.06 -5.99 2.14
N LEU A 322 5.49 -5.74 3.39
CA LEU A 322 5.43 -6.75 4.46
C LEU A 322 4.00 -7.16 4.79
N LEU A 323 3.08 -6.22 4.86
CA LEU A 323 1.66 -6.49 5.12
C LEU A 323 1.04 -7.30 3.98
N GLN A 324 1.30 -6.91 2.71
CA GLN A 324 0.85 -7.66 1.53
C GLN A 324 1.36 -9.10 1.52
N ARG A 325 2.63 -9.32 1.88
CA ARG A 325 3.21 -10.67 1.98
C ARG A 325 2.71 -11.48 3.17
N SER A 326 2.20 -10.82 4.22
CA SER A 326 1.77 -11.47 5.46
C SER A 326 0.28 -11.81 5.49
N ALA A 327 -0.54 -11.14 4.68
CA ALA A 327 -1.97 -11.33 4.62
C ALA A 327 -2.35 -12.31 3.50
N PRO A 328 -3.23 -13.31 3.75
CA PRO A 328 -3.84 -14.11 2.70
C PRO A 328 -4.65 -13.24 1.73
N ASP A 329 -4.63 -13.57 0.43
CA ASP A 329 -5.29 -12.78 -0.61
C ASP A 329 -6.79 -12.56 -0.35
N GLU A 330 -7.47 -13.55 0.22
CA GLU A 330 -8.91 -13.49 0.50
C GLU A 330 -9.30 -12.44 1.55
N VAL A 331 -8.35 -12.03 2.41
CA VAL A 331 -8.59 -11.06 3.49
C VAL A 331 -7.79 -9.76 3.35
N LEU A 332 -6.96 -9.66 2.31
CA LEU A 332 -6.03 -8.57 2.10
C LEU A 332 -6.74 -7.21 2.09
N ALA A 333 -7.82 -7.06 1.31
CA ALA A 333 -8.60 -5.82 1.22
C ALA A 333 -9.19 -5.41 2.58
N ARG A 334 -9.68 -6.38 3.38
CA ARG A 334 -10.23 -6.13 4.71
C ARG A 334 -9.17 -5.68 5.71
N VAL A 335 -7.98 -6.29 5.64
CA VAL A 335 -6.82 -5.89 6.46
C VAL A 335 -6.40 -4.45 6.15
N PHE A 336 -6.33 -4.08 4.86
CA PHE A 336 -5.99 -2.71 4.45
C PHE A 336 -7.06 -1.69 4.85
N GLY A 337 -8.35 -2.03 4.74
CA GLY A 337 -9.44 -1.15 5.19
C GLY A 337 -9.38 -0.86 6.69
N VAL A 338 -9.09 -1.89 7.51
CA VAL A 338 -8.89 -1.71 8.96
C VAL A 338 -7.62 -0.93 9.25
N LEU A 339 -6.51 -1.23 8.55
CA LEU A 339 -5.25 -0.52 8.71
C LEU A 339 -5.47 0.99 8.47
N GLU A 340 -6.07 1.38 7.35
CA GLU A 340 -6.32 2.79 7.01
C GLU A 340 -7.10 3.49 8.13
N SER A 341 -8.19 2.87 8.61
CA SER A 341 -8.98 3.44 9.71
C SER A 341 -8.18 3.62 11.00
N VAL A 342 -7.34 2.63 11.35
CA VAL A 342 -6.47 2.69 12.54
C VAL A 342 -5.41 3.78 12.38
N LEU A 343 -4.80 3.91 11.21
CA LEU A 343 -3.78 4.92 10.94
C LEU A 343 -4.36 6.33 11.03
N LEU A 344 -5.52 6.59 10.41
CA LEU A 344 -6.21 7.88 10.51
C LEU A 344 -6.60 8.22 11.95
N LEU A 345 -7.09 7.23 12.71
CA LEU A 345 -7.41 7.42 14.13
C LEU A 345 -6.17 7.79 14.94
N THR A 346 -5.06 7.11 14.73
CA THR A 346 -3.82 7.37 15.48
C THR A 346 -3.19 8.72 15.13
N VAL A 347 -3.29 9.19 13.89
CA VAL A 347 -2.94 10.58 13.51
C VAL A 347 -3.77 11.58 14.34
N GLY A 348 -5.09 11.40 14.40
CA GLY A 348 -5.97 12.25 15.18
C GLY A 348 -5.62 12.27 16.68
N LEU A 349 -5.33 11.10 17.24
CA LEU A 349 -4.89 10.99 18.65
C LEU A 349 -3.54 11.66 18.90
N GLY A 350 -2.61 11.55 17.97
CA GLY A 350 -1.33 12.27 18.06
C GLY A 350 -1.50 13.79 18.04
N ALA A 351 -2.37 14.28 17.15
CA ALA A 351 -2.66 15.71 17.04
C ALA A 351 -3.23 16.30 18.34
N ILE A 352 -4.11 15.59 19.05
CA ILE A 352 -4.68 16.08 20.32
C ILE A 352 -3.70 15.96 21.49
N VAL A 353 -2.73 15.03 21.44
CA VAL A 353 -1.72 14.85 22.49
C VAL A 353 -0.62 15.92 22.42
N ALA A 354 -0.26 16.40 21.24
CA ALA A 354 0.81 17.38 21.05
C ALA A 354 0.64 18.67 21.90
N PRO A 355 -0.55 19.31 22.00
CA PRO A 355 -0.76 20.48 22.84
C PRO A 355 -0.49 20.24 24.32
N PHE A 356 -0.82 19.04 24.84
CA PHE A 356 -0.53 18.69 26.24
C PHE A 356 0.98 18.65 26.49
N LEU A 357 1.73 18.01 25.57
CA LEU A 357 3.19 17.99 25.67
C LEU A 357 3.80 19.39 25.57
N LEU A 358 3.27 20.24 24.67
CA LEU A 358 3.71 21.63 24.54
C LEU A 358 3.48 22.45 25.82
N ASN A 359 2.33 22.27 26.47
CA ASN A 359 1.99 22.97 27.68
C ASN A 359 2.83 22.51 28.90
N TRP A 360 3.16 21.23 28.99
CA TRP A 360 3.89 20.67 30.13
C TRP A 360 5.41 20.76 29.99
N LEU A 361 5.93 20.52 28.76
CA LEU A 361 7.37 20.36 28.51
C LEU A 361 7.94 21.50 27.67
N GLY A 362 7.08 22.40 27.17
CA GLY A 362 7.46 23.41 26.21
C GLY A 362 7.78 22.80 24.83
N THR A 363 8.14 23.67 23.88
CA THR A 363 8.37 23.24 22.49
C THR A 363 9.51 22.23 22.35
N ARG A 364 10.64 22.47 23.00
CA ARG A 364 11.80 21.56 22.92
C ARG A 364 11.52 20.21 23.59
N GLY A 365 10.87 20.20 24.74
CA GLY A 365 10.51 18.96 25.43
C GLY A 365 9.51 18.12 24.62
N ALA A 366 8.50 18.77 24.03
CA ALA A 366 7.53 18.11 23.15
C ALA A 366 8.19 17.45 21.92
N LEU A 367 9.16 18.15 21.28
CA LEU A 367 9.93 17.62 20.14
C LEU A 367 10.79 16.41 20.54
N ILE A 368 11.46 16.48 21.70
CA ILE A 368 12.27 15.36 22.20
C ILE A 368 11.38 14.14 22.47
N VAL A 369 10.25 14.31 23.14
CA VAL A 369 9.32 13.21 23.45
C VAL A 369 8.75 12.64 22.15
N ALA A 370 8.22 13.47 21.26
CA ALA A 370 7.65 13.01 20.00
C ALA A 370 8.68 12.25 19.14
N GLY A 371 9.89 12.81 18.97
CA GLY A 371 10.92 12.20 18.16
C GLY A 371 11.54 10.94 18.78
N SER A 372 11.65 10.88 20.11
CA SER A 372 12.21 9.73 20.83
C SER A 372 11.26 8.54 20.90
N LEU A 373 9.95 8.75 20.76
CA LEU A 373 8.95 7.70 20.88
C LEU A 373 9.20 6.56 19.88
N LEU A 374 9.52 6.89 18.64
CA LEU A 374 9.74 5.90 17.58
C LEU A 374 10.99 5.05 17.81
N PRO A 375 12.18 5.60 18.08
CA PRO A 375 13.34 4.80 18.50
C PRO A 375 13.04 3.92 19.70
N LEU A 376 12.34 4.43 20.71
CA LEU A 376 11.98 3.68 21.93
C LEU A 376 11.06 2.48 21.64
N VAL A 377 10.21 2.56 20.63
CA VAL A 377 9.33 1.45 20.23
C VAL A 377 10.03 0.48 19.28
N VAL A 378 10.85 0.99 18.34
CA VAL A 378 11.53 0.17 17.32
C VAL A 378 12.67 -0.64 17.91
N ILE A 379 13.48 -0.08 18.79
CA ILE A 379 14.65 -0.78 19.36
C ILE A 379 14.24 -2.10 20.03
N PRO A 380 13.24 -2.15 20.93
CA PRO A 380 12.77 -3.40 21.51
C PRO A 380 12.08 -4.34 20.50
N ALA A 381 11.52 -3.79 19.43
CA ALA A 381 10.88 -4.57 18.37
C ALA A 381 11.90 -5.19 17.40
N TRP A 382 13.13 -4.69 17.37
CA TRP A 382 14.17 -5.08 16.41
C TRP A 382 14.44 -6.59 16.31
N PRO A 383 14.53 -7.37 17.41
CA PRO A 383 14.71 -8.82 17.32
C PRO A 383 13.56 -9.52 16.60
N ARG A 384 12.31 -8.99 16.77
CA ARG A 384 11.11 -9.53 16.12
C ARG A 384 11.06 -9.20 14.63
N LEU A 385 11.50 -8.00 14.24
CA LEU A 385 11.65 -7.60 12.83
C LEU A 385 12.69 -8.50 12.13
N ASN A 386 13.85 -8.70 12.74
CA ASN A 386 14.85 -9.63 12.22
C ASN A 386 14.35 -11.08 12.12
N ALA A 387 13.46 -11.51 13.02
CA ALA A 387 12.86 -12.84 12.94
C ALA A 387 11.89 -12.95 11.75
N ILE A 388 11.17 -11.87 11.40
CA ILE A 388 10.33 -11.83 10.20
C ILE A 388 11.20 -12.01 8.94
N ASP A 389 12.31 -11.27 8.84
CA ASP A 389 13.23 -11.36 7.70
C ASP A 389 13.83 -12.76 7.54
N ARG A 390 14.24 -13.39 8.65
CA ARG A 390 14.79 -14.77 8.63
C ARG A 390 13.78 -15.81 8.16
N THR A 391 12.50 -15.65 8.51
CA THR A 391 11.44 -16.58 8.10
C THR A 391 10.93 -16.30 6.68
N ALA A 392 11.18 -15.12 6.12
CA ALA A 392 10.89 -14.75 4.74
C ALA A 392 12.02 -15.16 3.77
N GLU A 393 13.12 -15.74 4.26
CA GLU A 393 14.16 -16.29 3.38
C GLU A 393 13.60 -17.50 2.63
N VAL A 394 12.97 -17.22 1.48
CA VAL A 394 12.75 -18.24 0.46
C VAL A 394 14.15 -18.69 0.00
N PRO A 395 14.48 -19.98 0.08
CA PRO A 395 15.76 -20.45 -0.43
C PRO A 395 15.91 -20.04 -1.88
N VAL A 396 16.98 -19.31 -2.21
CA VAL A 396 17.26 -18.81 -3.58
C VAL A 396 17.16 -19.95 -4.59
N GLU A 397 17.62 -21.13 -4.18
CA GLU A 397 17.56 -22.36 -4.95
C GLU A 397 16.14 -22.73 -5.40
N ARG A 398 15.13 -22.61 -4.53
CA ARG A 398 13.72 -22.88 -4.89
C ARG A 398 13.19 -21.89 -5.91
N LEU A 399 13.57 -20.63 -5.74
CA LEU A 399 13.16 -19.56 -6.65
C LEU A 399 13.81 -19.72 -8.02
N ASP A 400 15.09 -20.10 -8.07
CA ASP A 400 15.82 -20.32 -9.31
C ASP A 400 15.29 -21.53 -10.08
N LEU A 401 14.92 -22.61 -9.38
CA LEU A 401 14.25 -23.77 -10.00
C LEU A 401 12.88 -23.41 -10.58
N LEU A 402 12.08 -22.63 -9.87
CA LEU A 402 10.79 -22.15 -10.41
C LEU A 402 10.99 -21.25 -11.63
N ARG A 403 11.98 -20.37 -11.62
CA ARG A 403 12.30 -19.50 -12.76
C ARG A 403 12.82 -20.28 -13.98
N ALA A 404 13.54 -21.36 -13.74
CA ALA A 404 14.03 -22.24 -14.80
C ALA A 404 12.92 -23.10 -15.42
N SER A 405 11.83 -23.35 -14.69
CA SER A 405 10.68 -24.11 -15.20
C SER A 405 9.88 -23.31 -16.23
N PRO A 406 9.67 -23.82 -17.44
CA PRO A 406 8.90 -23.14 -18.48
C PRO A 406 7.48 -22.77 -18.05
N ILE A 407 6.86 -23.56 -17.15
CA ILE A 407 5.51 -23.35 -16.64
C ILE A 407 5.44 -22.09 -15.76
N PHE A 408 6.45 -21.87 -14.92
CA PHE A 408 6.45 -20.79 -13.91
C PHE A 408 7.27 -19.57 -14.32
N ALA A 409 8.19 -19.69 -15.29
CA ALA A 409 9.02 -18.57 -15.78
C ALA A 409 8.22 -17.30 -16.14
N PRO A 410 6.99 -17.37 -16.72
CA PRO A 410 6.21 -16.18 -17.02
C PRO A 410 5.59 -15.48 -15.80
N LEU A 411 5.57 -16.13 -14.61
CA LEU A 411 4.88 -15.60 -13.43
C LEU A 411 5.56 -14.34 -12.86
N PRO A 412 4.78 -13.42 -12.29
CA PRO A 412 5.30 -12.28 -11.54
C PRO A 412 6.18 -12.74 -10.36
N GLY A 413 7.21 -11.94 -10.04
CA GLY A 413 8.18 -12.27 -8.98
C GLY A 413 7.55 -12.56 -7.61
N ALA A 414 6.50 -11.83 -7.22
CA ALA A 414 5.78 -12.06 -5.98
C ALA A 414 5.09 -13.43 -5.94
N THR A 415 4.47 -13.85 -7.04
CA THR A 415 3.84 -15.18 -7.16
C THR A 415 4.90 -16.28 -7.10
N LEU A 416 6.05 -16.10 -7.76
CA LEU A 416 7.17 -17.03 -7.66
C LEU A 416 7.69 -17.18 -6.24
N GLU A 417 7.78 -16.09 -5.48
CA GLU A 417 8.19 -16.13 -4.06
C GLU A 417 7.17 -16.88 -3.19
N GLN A 418 5.86 -16.68 -3.43
CA GLN A 418 4.80 -17.42 -2.73
C GLN A 418 4.90 -18.92 -3.02
N LEU A 419 5.05 -19.29 -4.30
CA LEU A 419 5.20 -20.69 -4.69
C LEU A 419 6.45 -21.32 -4.09
N ALA A 420 7.59 -20.63 -4.12
CA ALA A 420 8.83 -21.10 -3.54
C ALA A 420 8.73 -21.32 -2.02
N GLY A 421 7.89 -20.51 -1.33
CA GLY A 421 7.55 -20.72 0.08
C GLY A 421 6.64 -21.93 0.32
N ALA A 422 5.78 -22.26 -0.64
CA ALA A 422 4.84 -23.39 -0.56
C ALA A 422 5.45 -24.73 -1.01
N LEU A 423 6.66 -24.73 -1.58
CA LEU A 423 7.35 -25.95 -1.98
C LEU A 423 7.78 -26.77 -0.75
N GLU A 424 7.36 -28.03 -0.72
CA GLU A 424 7.77 -29.02 0.27
C GLU A 424 8.91 -29.89 -0.28
N GLU A 425 9.98 -30.07 0.50
CA GLU A 425 11.07 -30.99 0.12
C GLU A 425 10.64 -32.44 0.37
N VAL A 426 10.72 -33.26 -0.66
CA VAL A 426 10.44 -34.72 -0.65
C VAL A 426 11.69 -35.45 -1.08
N ARG A 427 12.10 -36.46 -0.30
CA ARG A 427 13.23 -37.33 -0.61
C ARG A 427 12.73 -38.72 -0.88
N ALA A 428 13.29 -39.37 -1.88
CA ALA A 428 12.98 -40.74 -2.20
C ALA A 428 14.27 -41.53 -2.47
N ARG A 429 14.24 -42.82 -2.13
CA ARG A 429 15.36 -43.74 -2.34
C ARG A 429 15.34 -44.28 -3.76
N ALA A 430 16.46 -44.85 -4.20
CA ALA A 430 16.52 -45.59 -5.46
C ALA A 430 15.42 -46.67 -5.49
N GLU A 431 14.80 -46.84 -6.65
CA GLU A 431 13.70 -47.77 -6.93
C GLU A 431 12.34 -47.42 -6.28
N GLU A 432 12.24 -46.32 -5.56
CA GLU A 432 10.97 -45.86 -4.94
C GLU A 432 10.05 -45.22 -5.99
N GLU A 433 8.78 -45.63 -5.99
CA GLU A 433 7.75 -45.03 -6.83
C GLU A 433 7.21 -43.74 -6.19
N ILE A 434 7.36 -42.60 -6.90
CA ILE A 434 6.89 -41.28 -6.43
C ILE A 434 5.42 -41.09 -6.76
N VAL A 435 5.01 -41.48 -7.95
CA VAL A 435 3.63 -41.49 -8.43
C VAL A 435 3.40 -42.76 -9.25
N ARG A 436 2.18 -43.31 -9.17
CA ARG A 436 1.79 -44.51 -9.92
C ARG A 436 0.71 -44.18 -10.93
N GLN A 437 0.83 -44.71 -12.15
CA GLN A 437 -0.16 -44.57 -13.21
C GLN A 437 -1.55 -45.03 -12.72
N GLY A 438 -2.57 -44.24 -13.02
CA GLY A 438 -3.97 -44.51 -12.63
C GLY A 438 -4.37 -43.99 -11.25
N GLU A 439 -3.44 -43.55 -10.39
CA GLU A 439 -3.77 -42.91 -9.11
C GLU A 439 -4.23 -41.46 -9.26
N PRO A 440 -5.01 -40.91 -8.33
CA PRO A 440 -5.37 -39.48 -8.35
C PRO A 440 -4.15 -38.59 -8.24
N GLY A 441 -4.11 -37.51 -9.01
CA GLY A 441 -3.03 -36.51 -8.94
C GLY A 441 -3.36 -35.41 -7.93
N ASP A 442 -2.51 -35.22 -6.92
CA ASP A 442 -2.65 -34.23 -5.87
C ASP A 442 -1.48 -33.23 -5.79
N ARG A 443 -0.33 -33.54 -6.38
CA ARG A 443 0.90 -32.75 -6.33
C ARG A 443 1.58 -32.64 -7.69
N PHE A 444 2.26 -31.52 -7.88
CA PHE A 444 3.23 -31.25 -8.93
C PHE A 444 4.63 -31.36 -8.33
N TYR A 445 5.62 -31.82 -9.09
CA TYR A 445 6.97 -32.03 -8.63
C TYR A 445 8.01 -31.36 -9.53
N LEU A 446 9.02 -30.72 -8.91
CA LEU A 446 10.25 -30.22 -9.53
C LEU A 446 11.42 -31.03 -9.03
N ILE A 447 12.33 -31.43 -9.93
CA ILE A 447 13.51 -32.22 -9.58
C ILE A 447 14.64 -31.28 -9.17
N LYS A 448 15.08 -31.39 -7.91
CA LYS A 448 16.24 -30.67 -7.40
C LYS A 448 17.52 -31.44 -7.69
N ASP A 449 17.53 -32.73 -7.39
CA ASP A 449 18.71 -33.62 -7.53
C ASP A 449 18.26 -35.04 -7.79
N GLY A 450 19.11 -35.80 -8.49
CA GLY A 450 18.84 -37.20 -8.87
C GLY A 450 18.16 -37.34 -10.23
N THR A 451 17.85 -38.59 -10.61
CA THR A 451 17.26 -38.95 -11.89
C THR A 451 16.05 -39.84 -11.67
N LEU A 452 14.99 -39.62 -12.41
CA LEU A 452 13.73 -40.36 -12.38
C LEU A 452 13.43 -40.99 -13.72
N ASP A 453 12.86 -42.16 -13.71
CA ASP A 453 12.37 -42.87 -14.91
C ASP A 453 10.85 -42.85 -14.97
N VAL A 454 10.32 -42.52 -16.14
CA VAL A 454 8.88 -42.43 -16.43
C VAL A 454 8.45 -43.66 -17.22
N TYR A 455 7.50 -44.42 -16.67
CA TYR A 455 6.94 -45.63 -17.26
C TYR A 455 5.48 -45.40 -17.63
N VAL A 456 5.09 -45.78 -18.84
CA VAL A 456 3.70 -45.83 -19.30
C VAL A 456 3.40 -47.28 -19.67
N ASP A 457 2.36 -47.86 -19.07
CA ASP A 457 1.97 -49.27 -19.24
C ASP A 457 3.12 -50.26 -19.02
N GLY A 458 4.06 -49.89 -18.14
CA GLY A 458 5.24 -50.69 -17.78
C GLY A 458 6.45 -50.51 -18.70
N GLU A 459 6.35 -49.75 -19.78
CA GLU A 459 7.45 -49.43 -20.68
C GLU A 459 8.13 -48.11 -20.30
N LEU A 460 9.47 -48.10 -20.30
CA LEU A 460 10.25 -46.87 -20.07
C LEU A 460 10.11 -45.92 -21.27
N VAL A 461 9.54 -44.74 -21.00
CA VAL A 461 9.30 -43.73 -22.05
C VAL A 461 10.33 -42.61 -22.02
N GLN A 462 10.73 -42.19 -20.82
CA GLN A 462 11.62 -41.03 -20.63
C GLN A 462 12.36 -41.12 -19.31
N SER A 463 13.55 -40.51 -19.24
CA SER A 463 14.23 -40.18 -17.98
C SER A 463 14.18 -38.69 -17.74
N LEU A 464 13.98 -38.28 -16.51
CA LEU A 464 13.93 -36.90 -16.04
C LEU A 464 15.16 -36.56 -15.22
N GLU A 465 15.71 -35.37 -15.42
CA GLU A 465 16.95 -34.89 -14.81
C GLU A 465 16.67 -33.66 -13.89
N PRO A 466 17.65 -33.22 -13.08
CA PRO A 466 17.52 -31.99 -12.28
C PRO A 466 17.09 -30.79 -13.13
N GLY A 467 16.09 -30.05 -12.66
CA GLY A 467 15.44 -28.96 -13.37
C GLY A 467 14.18 -29.35 -14.14
N ASP A 468 13.97 -30.64 -14.41
CA ASP A 468 12.72 -31.13 -14.99
C ASP A 468 11.59 -31.14 -13.95
N SER A 469 10.37 -31.30 -14.45
CA SER A 469 9.16 -31.32 -13.63
C SER A 469 8.21 -32.43 -14.10
N PHE A 470 7.27 -32.87 -13.23
CA PHE A 470 6.23 -33.82 -13.61
C PHE A 470 4.97 -33.65 -12.76
N GLY A 471 3.87 -34.23 -13.22
CA GLY A 471 2.59 -34.26 -12.52
C GLY A 471 1.59 -33.18 -12.97
N GLU A 472 1.97 -32.26 -13.86
CA GLU A 472 1.14 -31.18 -14.38
C GLU A 472 -0.09 -31.67 -15.17
N ILE A 473 0.04 -32.78 -15.90
CA ILE A 473 -1.05 -33.32 -16.75
C ILE A 473 -2.25 -33.70 -15.90
N ALA A 474 -2.01 -34.47 -14.83
CA ALA A 474 -3.07 -34.91 -13.92
C ALA A 474 -3.78 -33.73 -13.25
N LEU A 475 -3.05 -32.67 -12.92
CA LEU A 475 -3.60 -31.49 -12.22
C LEU A 475 -4.41 -30.57 -13.17
N LEU A 476 -3.88 -30.29 -14.37
CA LEU A 476 -4.53 -29.37 -15.31
C LEU A 476 -5.70 -30.01 -16.07
N ARG A 477 -5.62 -31.31 -16.38
CA ARG A 477 -6.67 -32.02 -17.12
C ARG A 477 -7.69 -32.70 -16.20
N ASP A 478 -7.47 -32.67 -14.89
CA ASP A 478 -8.32 -33.35 -13.88
C ASP A 478 -8.51 -34.84 -14.18
N VAL A 479 -7.40 -35.52 -14.52
CA VAL A 479 -7.34 -36.93 -14.85
C VAL A 479 -6.42 -37.69 -13.89
N PRO A 480 -6.54 -39.02 -13.74
CA PRO A 480 -5.55 -39.83 -13.01
C PRO A 480 -4.15 -39.67 -13.58
N ARG A 481 -3.13 -40.02 -12.80
CA ARG A 481 -1.72 -40.03 -13.22
C ARG A 481 -1.55 -40.80 -14.52
N THR A 482 -0.98 -40.16 -15.52
CA THR A 482 -0.81 -40.74 -16.86
C THR A 482 0.39 -41.67 -16.98
N ALA A 483 1.28 -41.67 -16.00
CA ALA A 483 2.51 -42.48 -15.96
C ALA A 483 2.90 -42.82 -14.52
N THR A 484 3.69 -43.85 -14.36
CA THR A 484 4.44 -44.18 -13.12
C THR A 484 5.80 -43.50 -13.19
N VAL A 485 6.19 -42.76 -12.15
CA VAL A 485 7.51 -42.12 -12.04
C VAL A 485 8.26 -42.74 -10.87
N LYS A 486 9.45 -43.31 -11.18
CA LYS A 486 10.26 -44.07 -10.26
C LYS A 486 11.67 -43.49 -10.15
N ALA A 487 12.21 -43.43 -8.95
CA ALA A 487 13.56 -42.96 -8.70
C ALA A 487 14.60 -43.96 -9.21
N ARG A 488 15.51 -43.52 -10.09
CA ARG A 488 16.64 -44.37 -10.54
C ARG A 488 17.77 -44.42 -9.51
N ASN A 489 17.97 -43.32 -8.80
CA ASN A 489 18.93 -43.14 -7.70
C ASN A 489 18.26 -42.43 -6.53
N GLU A 490 19.00 -42.06 -5.50
CA GLU A 490 18.47 -41.17 -4.46
C GLU A 490 18.12 -39.82 -5.07
N VAL A 491 16.90 -39.33 -4.83
CA VAL A 491 16.39 -38.08 -5.42
C VAL A 491 15.89 -37.13 -4.35
N VAL A 492 16.06 -35.84 -4.63
CA VAL A 492 15.46 -34.73 -3.87
C VAL A 492 14.52 -33.96 -4.79
N LEU A 493 13.25 -33.87 -4.40
CA LEU A 493 12.19 -33.24 -5.14
C LEU A 493 11.63 -32.08 -4.35
N TYR A 494 11.08 -31.09 -5.04
CA TYR A 494 10.17 -30.10 -4.46
C TYR A 494 8.75 -30.37 -4.94
N ALA A 495 7.84 -30.62 -4.01
CA ALA A 495 6.44 -30.87 -4.26
C ALA A 495 5.60 -29.60 -4.04
N LEU A 496 4.66 -29.34 -4.92
CA LEU A 496 3.66 -28.29 -4.81
C LEU A 496 2.28 -28.92 -4.83
N ASP A 497 1.43 -28.58 -3.86
CA ASP A 497 0.06 -29.09 -3.82
C ASP A 497 -0.79 -28.59 -4.98
N ARG A 498 -1.88 -29.33 -5.29
CA ARG A 498 -2.81 -29.04 -6.39
C ARG A 498 -3.35 -27.60 -6.35
N ARG A 499 -3.71 -27.10 -5.16
CA ARG A 499 -4.34 -25.78 -4.99
C ARG A 499 -3.38 -24.68 -5.38
N HIS A 500 -2.16 -24.68 -4.86
CA HIS A 500 -1.14 -23.68 -5.18
C HIS A 500 -0.73 -23.75 -6.66
N PHE A 501 -0.57 -24.97 -7.20
CA PHE A 501 -0.24 -25.16 -8.61
C PHE A 501 -1.33 -24.58 -9.54
N LEU A 502 -2.59 -24.95 -9.33
CA LEU A 502 -3.69 -24.49 -10.17
C LEU A 502 -3.89 -22.98 -10.04
N ALA A 503 -3.89 -22.43 -8.82
CA ALA A 503 -4.03 -20.98 -8.61
C ALA A 503 -2.97 -20.17 -9.38
N ALA A 504 -1.71 -20.64 -9.38
CA ALA A 504 -0.62 -19.96 -10.09
C ALA A 504 -0.73 -20.09 -11.61
N VAL A 505 -1.03 -21.28 -12.11
CA VAL A 505 -1.01 -21.55 -13.57
C VAL A 505 -2.28 -21.03 -14.24
N THR A 506 -3.46 -21.27 -13.65
CA THR A 506 -4.74 -20.83 -14.26
C THR A 506 -5.04 -19.36 -13.99
N GLY A 507 -4.48 -18.78 -12.95
CA GLY A 507 -4.62 -17.35 -12.62
C GLY A 507 -3.80 -16.42 -13.53
N PHE A 508 -2.89 -16.95 -14.37
CA PHE A 508 -2.04 -16.15 -15.24
C PHE A 508 -1.92 -16.76 -16.63
N GLY A 509 -2.56 -16.12 -17.63
CA GLY A 509 -2.68 -16.64 -19.00
C GLY A 509 -1.37 -17.09 -19.66
N PRO A 510 -0.25 -16.34 -19.59
CA PRO A 510 1.03 -16.79 -20.15
C PRO A 510 1.56 -18.09 -19.52
N SER A 511 1.35 -18.30 -18.23
CA SER A 511 1.76 -19.52 -17.51
C SER A 511 0.90 -20.71 -17.92
N LEU A 512 -0.40 -20.50 -18.10
CA LEU A 512 -1.32 -21.53 -18.60
C LEU A 512 -0.93 -21.95 -20.02
N SER A 513 -0.64 -20.99 -20.91
CA SER A 513 -0.20 -21.30 -22.28
C SER A 513 1.13 -22.07 -22.29
N ALA A 514 2.07 -21.73 -21.41
CA ALA A 514 3.33 -22.43 -21.28
C ALA A 514 3.12 -23.89 -20.78
N ALA A 515 2.24 -24.07 -19.80
CA ALA A 515 1.89 -25.38 -19.27
C ALA A 515 1.20 -26.27 -20.33
N GLU A 516 0.28 -25.72 -21.12
CA GLU A 516 -0.34 -26.42 -22.25
C GLU A 516 0.68 -26.81 -23.33
N GLY A 517 1.68 -25.94 -23.59
CA GLY A 517 2.79 -26.25 -24.48
C GLY A 517 3.62 -27.45 -24.01
N VAL A 518 3.96 -27.50 -22.69
CA VAL A 518 4.68 -28.61 -22.08
C VAL A 518 3.86 -29.92 -22.17
N ILE A 519 2.56 -29.85 -21.86
CA ILE A 519 1.65 -31.01 -21.98
C ILE A 519 1.58 -31.50 -23.43
N GLY A 520 1.43 -30.58 -24.39
CA GLY A 520 1.37 -30.93 -25.83
C GLY A 520 2.63 -31.65 -26.31
N MET A 521 3.81 -31.21 -25.90
CA MET A 521 5.07 -31.87 -26.19
C MET A 521 5.13 -33.28 -25.58
N ARG A 522 4.73 -33.45 -24.33
CA ARG A 522 4.77 -34.75 -23.65
C ARG A 522 3.77 -35.78 -24.17
N LEU A 523 2.58 -35.33 -24.57
CA LEU A 523 1.57 -36.19 -25.18
C LEU A 523 1.88 -36.48 -26.66
N GLY A 524 2.61 -35.59 -27.37
CA GLY A 524 2.97 -35.72 -28.77
C GLY A 524 4.24 -36.54 -29.03
N THR A 525 5.15 -36.69 -28.08
CA THR A 525 6.40 -37.45 -28.18
C THR A 525 6.22 -38.97 -27.93
N GLY A 526 5.06 -39.39 -27.44
CA GLY A 526 4.70 -40.80 -27.37
C GLY A 526 4.53 -41.38 -28.78
N ARG A 527 5.48 -42.19 -29.26
CA ARG A 527 5.39 -42.88 -30.54
C ARG A 527 4.07 -43.62 -30.65
N GLY A 528 3.22 -43.14 -31.55
CA GLY A 528 2.00 -43.83 -32.01
C GLY A 528 0.86 -43.82 -31.00
N GLY A 529 0.12 -42.72 -30.93
CA GLY A 529 -1.33 -42.69 -30.67
C GLY A 529 -1.88 -43.58 -29.59
N ILE A 530 -1.40 -43.47 -28.33
CA ILE A 530 -2.05 -44.12 -27.20
C ILE A 530 -1.97 -43.18 -26.00
N VAL A 531 -2.70 -42.13 -26.00
CA VAL A 531 -3.50 -41.62 -24.88
C VAL A 531 -4.66 -40.86 -25.52
N ARG A 532 -5.72 -41.58 -25.84
CA ARG A 532 -7.03 -40.96 -26.08
C ARG A 532 -7.57 -40.53 -24.71
N ALA A 533 -7.93 -39.24 -24.65
CA ALA A 533 -8.59 -38.58 -23.50
C ALA A 533 -9.88 -39.30 -23.12
#